data_14b3e51cdcd22909559eea0c6d51deff
#
_entry.id   14b3e51cdcd22909559eea0c6d51deff
#
_cell.length_a   1.000
_cell.length_b   1.000
_cell.length_c   1.000
_cell.angle_alpha   90.00
_cell.angle_beta   90.00
_cell.angle_gamma   90.00
#
_symmetry.space_group_name_H-M   'P 1'
#
loop_
_entity.id
_entity.type
_entity.pdbx_description
1 polymer ?
#
loop_
_entity_poly.entity_id
_entity_poly.type
_entity_poly.pdbx_seq_one_letter_code
_entity_poly.pdbx_strand_id
1 'polypeptide(L)' 'MVGLRVKQYLDENGIKYSYLSEKTGIPMNMLSPTLNGKRKMSAEEYFTICEVLGVSAELFSPSGLADRT' A
#
# COMPACT_ATOMS: atom_id res chain seq x y z
N MET A 1 -7.13 8.19 -0.63
CA MET A 1 -5.68 8.03 -0.60
C MET A 1 -5.27 6.59 -0.75
N VAL A 2 -4.23 6.36 -1.51
CA VAL A 2 -3.78 5.00 -1.79
C VAL A 2 -3.37 4.28 -0.51
N GLY A 3 -2.66 4.97 0.38
CA GLY A 3 -2.23 4.35 1.61
C GLY A 3 -3.38 3.84 2.46
N LEU A 4 -4.45 4.61 2.53
CA LEU A 4 -5.62 4.18 3.30
C LEU A 4 -6.31 2.99 2.65
N ARG A 5 -6.28 2.91 1.34
CA ARG A 5 -6.86 1.76 0.64
C ARG A 5 -6.05 0.50 0.92
N VAL A 6 -4.73 0.64 0.94
CA VAL A 6 -3.87 -0.49 1.28
C VAL A 6 -4.13 -0.92 2.72
N LYS A 7 -4.26 0.04 3.62
CA LYS A 7 -4.54 -0.26 5.03
C LYS A 7 -5.83 -1.05 5.16
N GLN A 8 -6.87 -0.62 4.45
CA GLN A 8 -8.15 -1.31 4.49
C GLN A 8 -8.01 -2.75 4.01
N TYR A 9 -7.27 -2.94 2.92
CA TYR A 9 -7.05 -4.29 2.39
C TYR A 9 -6.34 -5.18 3.40
N LEU A 10 -5.32 -4.65 4.08
CA LEU A 10 -4.61 -5.41 5.08
C LEU A 10 -5.52 -5.79 6.23
N ASP A 11 -6.33 -4.84 6.69
CA ASP A 11 -7.24 -5.10 7.80
C ASP A 11 -8.28 -6.14 7.43
N GLU A 12 -8.82 -6.05 6.22
CA GLU A 12 -9.87 -6.98 5.78
C GLU A 12 -9.33 -8.39 5.57
N ASN A 13 -8.06 -8.51 5.26
CA ASN A 13 -7.47 -9.82 5.00
C ASN A 13 -6.61 -10.33 6.15
N GLY A 14 -6.61 -9.62 7.28
CA GLY A 14 -5.88 -10.07 8.45
C GLY A 14 -4.37 -10.06 8.27
N ILE A 15 -3.86 -9.16 7.44
CA ILE A 15 -2.43 -9.10 7.17
C ILE A 15 -1.79 -8.09 8.11
N LYS A 16 -0.75 -8.50 8.81
CA LYS A 16 -0.08 -7.63 9.76
C LYS A 16 0.82 -6.65 9.06
N TYR A 17 0.90 -5.43 9.61
CA TYR A 17 1.79 -4.42 9.07
C TYR A 17 3.24 -4.84 9.17
N SER A 18 3.60 -5.55 10.27
CA SER A 18 4.96 -6.03 10.44
C SER A 18 5.35 -7.01 9.33
N TYR A 19 4.41 -7.84 8.90
CA TYR A 19 4.65 -8.75 7.78
C TYR A 19 4.95 -7.94 6.51
N LEU A 20 4.14 -6.94 6.25
CA LEU A 20 4.32 -6.12 5.06
C LEU A 20 5.65 -5.36 5.12
N SER A 21 5.97 -4.82 6.28
CA SER A 21 7.24 -4.13 6.46
C SER A 21 8.42 -5.05 6.16
N GLU A 22 8.36 -6.25 6.69
CA GLU A 22 9.45 -7.20 6.50
C GLU A 22 9.61 -7.60 5.03
N LYS A 23 8.49 -7.84 4.36
CA LYS A 23 8.54 -8.33 2.98
C LYS A 23 8.87 -7.24 1.97
N THR A 24 8.46 -6.01 2.25
CA THR A 24 8.73 -4.90 1.33
C THR A 24 10.06 -4.22 1.60
N GLY A 25 10.59 -4.38 2.81
CA GLY A 25 11.78 -3.66 3.22
C GLY A 25 11.52 -2.23 3.65
N ILE A 26 10.25 -1.84 3.74
CA ILE A 26 9.89 -0.49 4.20
C ILE A 26 9.84 -0.49 5.72
N PRO A 27 10.65 0.36 6.39
CA PRO A 27 10.63 0.37 7.85
C PRO A 27 9.26 0.73 8.40
N MET A 28 8.93 0.16 9.56
CA MET A 28 7.63 0.41 10.18
C MET A 28 7.40 1.88 10.47
N ASN A 29 8.44 2.60 10.85
CA ASN A 29 8.29 4.02 11.15
C ASN A 29 7.95 4.84 9.91
N MET A 30 8.13 4.28 8.73
CA MET A 30 7.69 4.92 7.49
C MET A 30 6.39 4.30 6.99
N LEU A 31 6.24 2.99 7.14
CA LEU A 31 5.06 2.31 6.64
C LEU A 31 3.79 2.74 7.37
N SER A 32 3.87 2.85 8.68
CA SER A 32 2.69 3.20 9.47
C SER A 32 2.12 4.57 9.09
N PRO A 33 2.92 5.64 9.03
CA PRO A 33 2.36 6.92 8.57
C PRO A 33 1.82 6.87 7.15
N THR A 34 2.46 6.09 6.29
CA THR A 34 2.00 5.97 4.91
C THR A 34 0.62 5.33 4.85
N LEU A 35 0.41 4.28 5.64
CA LEU A 35 -0.87 3.59 5.64
C LEU A 35 -1.94 4.40 6.34
N ASN A 36 -1.57 5.33 7.19
CA ASN A 36 -2.52 6.19 7.87
C ASN A 36 -2.76 7.51 7.15
N GLY A 37 -2.23 7.65 5.95
CA GLY A 37 -2.47 8.82 5.14
C GLY A 37 -1.67 10.04 5.54
N LYS A 38 -0.68 9.88 6.40
CA LYS A 38 0.13 11.00 6.88
C LYS A 38 1.40 11.18 6.08
N ARG A 39 1.76 10.20 5.28
CA ARG A 39 2.94 10.26 4.43
C ARG A 39 2.55 9.75 3.06
N LYS A 40 2.98 10.45 2.04
CA LYS A 40 2.65 10.06 0.68
C LYS A 40 3.44 8.82 0.27
N MET A 41 2.75 7.87 -0.32
CA MET A 41 3.38 6.65 -0.81
C MET A 41 4.03 6.94 -2.17
N SER A 42 5.30 6.55 -2.32
CA SER A 42 5.96 6.70 -3.60
C SER A 42 5.51 5.60 -4.54
N ALA A 43 5.74 5.81 -5.85
CA ALA A 43 5.38 4.80 -6.84
C ALA A 43 6.13 3.50 -6.60
N GLU A 44 7.40 3.59 -6.24
CA GLU A 44 8.20 2.41 -5.96
C GLU A 44 7.64 1.63 -4.79
N GLU A 45 7.28 2.33 -3.73
CA GLU A 45 6.68 1.69 -2.56
C GLU A 45 5.37 1.02 -2.94
N TYR A 46 4.59 1.69 -3.74
CA TYR A 46 3.31 1.17 -4.16
C TYR A 46 3.46 -0.14 -4.95
N PHE A 47 4.36 -0.15 -5.92
CA PHE A 47 4.58 -1.35 -6.71
C PHE A 47 5.12 -2.49 -5.87
N THR A 48 6.03 -2.19 -4.95
CA THR A 48 6.59 -3.22 -4.07
C THR A 48 5.50 -3.82 -3.18
N ILE A 49 4.63 -2.99 -2.64
CA ILE A 49 3.55 -3.46 -1.79
C ILE A 49 2.60 -4.35 -2.58
N CYS A 50 2.23 -3.91 -3.79
CA CYS A 50 1.33 -4.71 -4.61
C CYS A 50 1.96 -6.05 -4.97
N GLU A 51 3.24 -6.07 -5.25
CA GLU A 51 3.94 -7.29 -5.60
C GLU A 51 3.94 -8.27 -4.42
N VAL A 52 4.21 -7.76 -3.23
CA VAL A 52 4.22 -8.60 -2.03
C VAL A 52 2.84 -9.16 -1.75
N LEU A 53 1.81 -8.36 -1.94
CA LEU A 53 0.43 -8.79 -1.70
C LEU A 53 -0.13 -9.65 -2.82
N GLY A 54 0.57 -9.69 -3.96
CA GLY A 54 0.11 -10.49 -5.08
C GLY A 54 -1.11 -9.92 -5.76
N VAL A 55 -1.26 -8.61 -5.76
CA VAL A 55 -2.43 -7.95 -6.35
C VAL A 55 -2.00 -7.01 -7.45
N SER A 56 -2.95 -6.69 -8.32
CA SER A 56 -2.72 -5.73 -9.38
C SER A 56 -2.59 -4.33 -8.81
N ALA A 57 -1.73 -3.52 -9.42
CA ALA A 57 -1.57 -2.14 -9.00
C ALA A 57 -2.87 -1.35 -9.13
N GLU A 58 -3.79 -1.83 -9.94
CA GLU A 58 -5.08 -1.15 -10.12
C GLU A 58 -6.01 -1.32 -8.94
N LEU A 59 -5.74 -2.31 -8.09
CA LEU A 59 -6.65 -2.61 -6.98
C LEU A 59 -6.83 -1.41 -6.05
N PHE A 60 -5.74 -0.70 -5.75
CA PHE A 60 -5.77 0.42 -4.83
C PHE A 60 -5.83 1.76 -5.53
N SER A 61 -5.74 1.76 -6.83
CA SER A 61 -5.65 2.98 -7.61
C SER A 61 -7.02 3.65 -7.68
N PRO A 62 -7.09 4.97 -7.49
CA PRO A 62 -8.35 5.66 -7.74
C PRO A 62 -8.75 5.49 -9.19
N SER A 63 -10.04 5.36 -9.43
CA SER A 63 -10.52 5.16 -10.78
C SER A 63 -10.08 6.29 -11.71
N GLY A 64 -10.03 7.50 -11.18
CA GLY A 64 -9.60 8.62 -11.99
C GLY A 64 -8.16 8.51 -12.46
N LEU A 65 -7.32 7.90 -11.65
CA LEU A 65 -5.94 7.68 -12.05
C LEU A 65 -5.86 6.68 -13.20
N ALA A 66 -6.60 5.59 -13.07
CA ALA A 66 -6.60 4.58 -14.11
C ALA A 66 -7.17 5.12 -15.41
N ASP A 67 -8.16 5.97 -15.31
CA ASP A 67 -8.85 6.48 -16.48
C ASP A 67 -8.00 7.43 -17.31
N ARG A 68 -7.02 8.01 -16.69
CA ARG A 68 -6.23 9.00 -17.38
C ARG A 68 -5.17 8.43 -18.29
N THR A 69 -4.93 7.21 -18.18
CA THR A 69 -3.92 6.59 -19.00
C THR A 69 -4.49 6.08 -20.30
#